data_8144f3dc32f98a9d2d165116c64e224b
#
_entry.id   8144f3dc32f98a9d2d165116c64e224b
#
_cell.length_a   1.000
_cell.length_b   1.000
_cell.length_c   1.000
_cell.angle_alpha   90.00
_cell.angle_beta   90.00
_cell.angle_gamma   90.00
#
_symmetry.space_group_name_H-M   'P 1'
#
loop_
_entity.id
_entity.type
_entity.pdbx_description
1 polymer ?
#
loop_
_entity_poly.entity_id
_entity_poly.type
_entity_poly.pdbx_seq_one_letter_code
_entity_poly.pdbx_strand_id
1 'polypeptide(L)'
;ERCRTYKIRQEKVRLLKEIPSEENLWQSIIAFQNYPFKTATGLPFRYKLKVGKNGEYNRELLIDRREKSKSLAWSSVVLAFENSKRISEEVKKPKALGDIRGVSYIYPILWRFGLIRVPEAIEKKMGKQR
;
A
#
# COMPACT_ATOMS: atom_id res chain seq x y z
N GLU A 1 -21.03 7.80 -5.90
CA GLU A 1 -19.99 7.77 -4.87
C GLU A 1 -18.92 6.75 -5.16
N ARG A 2 -19.34 5.52 -5.43
CA ARG A 2 -18.37 4.48 -5.77
C ARG A 2 -17.56 4.84 -7.01
N CYS A 3 -18.23 5.37 -8.03
CA CYS A 3 -17.55 5.74 -9.27
C CYS A 3 -16.53 6.84 -9.04
N ARG A 4 -16.88 7.81 -8.19
CA ARG A 4 -15.96 8.91 -7.89
C ARG A 4 -14.73 8.40 -7.15
N THR A 5 -14.92 7.56 -6.13
CA THR A 5 -13.81 7.00 -5.38
C THR A 5 -12.91 6.17 -6.29
N TYR A 6 -13.51 5.35 -7.13
CA TYR A 6 -12.76 4.52 -8.06
C TYR A 6 -11.91 5.38 -9.00
N LYS A 7 -12.51 6.43 -9.57
CA LYS A 7 -11.79 7.30 -10.51
C LYS A 7 -10.63 8.02 -9.83
N ILE A 8 -10.84 8.49 -8.61
CA ILE A 8 -9.77 9.16 -7.87
C ILE A 8 -8.62 8.20 -7.62
N ARG A 9 -8.92 6.98 -7.20
CA ARG A 9 -7.88 5.98 -6.96
C ARG A 9 -7.11 5.65 -8.23
N GLN A 10 -7.81 5.48 -9.34
CA GLN A 10 -7.18 5.20 -10.63
C GLN A 10 -6.24 6.33 -11.04
N GLU A 11 -6.68 7.56 -10.86
CA GLU A 11 -5.88 8.73 -11.25
C GLU A 11 -4.62 8.85 -10.39
N LYS A 12 -4.75 8.62 -9.07
CA LYS A 12 -3.60 8.71 -8.19
C LYS A 12 -2.55 7.65 -8.50
N VAL A 13 -3.00 6.43 -8.79
CA VAL A 13 -2.07 5.36 -9.17
C VAL A 13 -1.40 5.68 -10.50
N ARG A 14 -2.15 6.22 -11.46
CA ARG A 14 -1.57 6.59 -12.75
C ARG A 14 -0.45 7.62 -12.57
N LEU A 15 -0.71 8.64 -11.76
CA LEU A 15 0.29 9.68 -11.51
C LEU A 15 1.51 9.10 -10.79
N LEU A 16 1.29 8.21 -9.84
CA LEU A 16 2.40 7.59 -9.11
C LEU A 16 3.29 6.76 -10.04
N LYS A 17 2.67 6.04 -10.97
CA LYS A 17 3.45 5.23 -11.91
C LYS A 17 4.24 6.09 -12.88
N GLU A 18 3.69 7.23 -13.29
CA GLU A 18 4.39 8.15 -14.17
C GLU A 18 5.52 8.87 -13.45
N ILE A 19 5.26 9.30 -12.22
CA ILE A 19 6.24 10.04 -11.42
C ILE A 19 6.28 9.39 -10.04
N PRO A 20 7.16 8.40 -9.85
CA PRO A 20 7.22 7.66 -8.57
C PRO A 20 7.94 8.46 -7.49
N SER A 21 7.27 9.45 -6.96
CA SER A 21 7.76 10.32 -5.90
C SER A 21 7.08 10.00 -4.59
N GLU A 22 7.69 10.44 -3.49
CA GLU A 22 7.09 10.25 -2.16
C GLU A 22 5.75 10.97 -2.07
N GLU A 23 5.64 12.15 -2.66
CA GLU A 23 4.39 12.89 -2.62
C GLU A 23 3.27 12.16 -3.34
N ASN A 24 3.55 11.61 -4.52
CA ASN A 24 2.53 10.87 -5.25
C ASN A 24 2.17 9.57 -4.55
N LEU A 25 3.14 8.96 -3.86
CA LEU A 25 2.87 7.80 -3.03
C LEU A 25 1.91 8.18 -1.91
N TRP A 26 2.17 9.31 -1.24
CA TRP A 26 1.32 9.77 -0.15
C TRP A 26 -0.11 10.03 -0.63
N GLN A 27 -0.25 10.66 -1.80
CA GLN A 27 -1.57 10.91 -2.36
C GLN A 27 -2.32 9.62 -2.66
N SER A 28 -1.62 8.60 -3.13
CA SER A 28 -2.23 7.29 -3.36
C SER A 28 -2.64 6.63 -2.05
N ILE A 29 -1.82 6.76 -1.02
CA ILE A 29 -2.14 6.23 0.31
C ILE A 29 -3.43 6.88 0.84
N ILE A 30 -3.56 8.20 0.68
CA ILE A 30 -4.78 8.90 1.10
C ILE A 30 -5.99 8.36 0.35
N ALA A 31 -5.85 8.17 -0.96
CA ALA A 31 -6.98 7.76 -1.80
C ALA A 31 -7.44 6.33 -1.52
N PHE A 32 -6.54 5.47 -1.05
CA PHE A 32 -6.87 4.05 -0.84
C PHE A 32 -7.26 3.72 0.59
N GLN A 33 -7.61 4.72 1.40
CA GLN A 33 -8.14 4.46 2.72
C GLN A 33 -9.39 3.59 2.60
N ASN A 34 -9.48 2.58 3.46
CA ASN A 34 -10.60 1.64 3.54
C ASN A 34 -10.75 0.71 2.33
N TYR A 35 -9.76 0.70 1.45
CA TYR A 35 -9.74 -0.26 0.36
C TYR A 35 -9.52 -1.67 0.92
N PRO A 36 -10.21 -2.70 0.38
CA PRO A 36 -10.09 -4.06 0.92
C PRO A 36 -8.85 -4.77 0.38
N PHE A 37 -7.75 -4.63 1.10
CA PHE A 37 -6.50 -5.32 0.77
C PHE A 37 -6.48 -6.72 1.36
N LYS A 38 -5.58 -7.56 0.84
CA LYS A 38 -5.25 -8.85 1.43
C LYS A 38 -3.74 -9.01 1.46
N THR A 39 -3.23 -9.61 2.53
CA THR A 39 -1.80 -9.88 2.64
C THR A 39 -1.38 -10.97 1.66
N ALA A 40 -0.07 -11.23 1.58
CA ALA A 40 0.47 -12.28 0.71
C ALA A 40 -0.07 -13.67 1.06
N THR A 41 -0.55 -13.86 2.28
CA THR A 41 -1.16 -15.12 2.71
C THR A 41 -2.68 -15.11 2.61
N GLY A 42 -3.25 -13.99 2.13
CA GLY A 42 -4.70 -13.92 1.90
C GLY A 42 -5.52 -13.35 3.06
N LEU A 43 -4.87 -12.80 4.08
CA LEU A 43 -5.57 -12.23 5.22
C LEU A 43 -6.08 -10.83 4.89
N PRO A 44 -7.39 -10.56 5.08
CA PRO A 44 -7.94 -9.25 4.74
C PRO A 44 -7.53 -8.18 5.73
N PHE A 45 -7.34 -6.97 5.22
CA PHE A 45 -7.10 -5.81 6.08
C PHE A 45 -7.48 -4.54 5.32
N ARG A 46 -7.65 -3.47 6.07
CA ARG A 46 -7.85 -2.12 5.53
C ARG A 46 -7.01 -1.19 6.36
N TYR A 47 -6.83 0.03 5.88
CA TYR A 47 -6.17 1.03 6.70
C TYR A 47 -6.90 2.35 6.58
N LYS A 48 -6.65 3.21 7.53
CA LYS A 48 -7.12 4.59 7.51
C LYS A 48 -6.06 5.47 8.14
N LEU A 49 -6.17 6.76 7.90
CA LEU A 49 -5.24 7.76 8.45
C LEU A 49 -5.99 8.58 9.47
N LYS A 50 -5.31 8.92 10.58
CA LYS A 50 -5.89 9.81 11.57
C LYS A 50 -5.73 11.25 11.13
N VAL A 51 -6.71 12.08 11.48
CA VAL A 51 -6.61 13.53 11.27
C VAL A 51 -5.99 14.13 12.52
N GLY A 52 -4.93 14.90 12.34
CA GLY A 52 -4.25 15.54 13.45
C GLY A 52 -4.92 16.82 13.90
N LYS A 53 -4.33 17.46 14.91
CA LYS A 53 -4.91 18.66 15.50
C LYS A 53 -5.02 19.84 14.51
N ASN A 54 -4.13 19.85 13.53
CA ASN A 54 -4.10 20.92 12.53
C ASN A 54 -5.06 20.66 11.37
N GLY A 55 -5.86 19.58 11.45
CA GLY A 55 -6.77 19.22 10.37
C GLY A 55 -6.16 18.45 9.24
N GLU A 56 -4.88 18.13 9.32
CA GLU A 56 -4.20 17.35 8.29
C GLU A 56 -4.02 15.90 8.72
N TYR A 57 -3.82 15.03 7.75
CA TYR A 57 -3.59 13.62 8.05
C TYR A 57 -2.24 13.41 8.73
N ASN A 58 -2.23 12.56 9.75
CA ASN A 58 -0.98 12.08 10.34
C ASN A 58 -0.29 11.14 9.37
N ARG A 59 1.04 11.14 9.41
CA ARG A 59 1.85 10.25 8.56
C ARG A 59 1.97 8.87 9.23
N GLU A 60 0.82 8.26 9.46
CA GLU A 60 0.76 6.97 10.13
C GLU A 60 -0.50 6.25 9.69
N LEU A 61 -0.34 5.00 9.25
CA LEU A 61 -1.46 4.18 8.82
C LEU A 61 -1.94 3.33 9.98
N LEU A 62 -3.24 3.38 10.23
CA LEU A 62 -3.86 2.49 11.22
C LEU A 62 -4.41 1.29 10.47
N ILE A 63 -3.76 0.16 10.66
CA ILE A 63 -4.15 -1.07 9.98
C ILE A 63 -5.30 -1.70 10.77
N ASP A 64 -6.44 -1.83 10.13
CA ASP A 64 -7.60 -2.48 10.71
C ASP A 64 -7.64 -3.91 10.21
N ARG A 65 -7.38 -4.83 11.10
CA ARG A 65 -7.32 -6.25 10.75
C ARG A 65 -8.15 -7.05 11.73
N ARG A 66 -8.33 -8.33 11.41
CA ARG A 66 -9.29 -9.18 12.07
C ARG A 66 -9.21 -9.19 13.62
N GLU A 67 -8.00 -9.21 14.16
CA GLU A 67 -7.84 -9.39 15.60
C GLU A 67 -7.70 -8.09 16.38
N LYS A 68 -6.86 -7.20 15.88
CA LYS A 68 -6.69 -5.89 16.52
C LYS A 68 -5.96 -4.96 15.55
N SER A 69 -6.14 -3.67 15.77
CA SER A 69 -5.50 -2.69 14.91
C SER A 69 -4.00 -2.64 15.17
N LYS A 70 -3.27 -2.15 14.19
CA LYS A 70 -1.82 -2.01 14.26
C LYS A 70 -1.43 -0.72 13.58
N SER A 71 -0.45 -0.04 14.15
CA SER A 71 0.04 1.21 13.59
C SER A 71 1.23 0.92 12.66
N LEU A 72 1.27 1.63 11.54
CA LEU A 72 2.31 1.48 10.53
C LEU A 72 2.89 2.85 10.22
N ALA A 73 4.17 3.04 10.54
CA ALA A 73 4.82 4.34 10.36
C ALA A 73 5.02 4.66 8.88
N TRP A 74 4.84 5.93 8.53
CA TRP A 74 5.07 6.37 7.17
C TRP A 74 6.51 6.11 6.72
N SER A 75 7.47 6.26 7.62
CA SER A 75 8.87 6.01 7.28
C SER A 75 9.11 4.58 6.81
N SER A 76 8.35 3.63 7.36
CA SER A 76 8.45 2.23 6.92
C SER A 76 7.93 2.07 5.49
N VAL A 77 6.83 2.75 5.18
CA VAL A 77 6.26 2.69 3.83
C VAL A 77 7.23 3.30 2.82
N VAL A 78 7.81 4.45 3.15
CA VAL A 78 8.75 5.11 2.26
C VAL A 78 10.01 4.27 2.06
N LEU A 79 10.51 3.64 3.12
CA LEU A 79 11.69 2.80 3.01
C LEU A 79 11.44 1.62 2.06
N ALA A 80 10.30 0.95 2.22
CA ALA A 80 9.95 -0.16 1.33
C ALA A 80 9.79 0.33 -0.12
N PHE A 81 9.20 1.49 -0.29
CA PHE A 81 9.01 2.09 -1.60
C PHE A 81 10.37 2.36 -2.27
N GLU A 82 11.30 2.97 -1.54
CA GLU A 82 12.62 3.25 -2.10
C GLU A 82 13.38 1.96 -2.40
N ASN A 83 13.26 0.96 -1.52
CA ASN A 83 13.89 -0.32 -1.79
C ASN A 83 13.31 -1.00 -3.04
N SER A 84 12.01 -0.84 -3.27
CA SER A 84 11.37 -1.47 -4.42
C SER A 84 11.92 -0.94 -5.74
N LYS A 85 12.41 0.29 -5.75
CA LYS A 85 12.98 0.88 -6.97
C LYS A 85 14.25 0.18 -7.44
N ARG A 86 14.90 -0.55 -6.53
CA ARG A 86 16.14 -1.25 -6.83
C ARG A 86 15.92 -2.69 -7.28
N ILE A 87 14.67 -3.15 -7.25
CA ILE A 87 14.33 -4.52 -7.60
C ILE A 87 13.70 -4.53 -8.98
N SER A 88 14.39 -5.13 -9.95
CA SER A 88 13.89 -5.18 -11.32
C SER A 88 13.10 -6.45 -11.61
N GLU A 89 13.21 -7.46 -10.77
CA GLU A 89 12.48 -8.71 -10.96
C GLU A 89 11.31 -8.80 -10.00
N GLU A 90 10.64 -9.94 -9.96
CA GLU A 90 9.53 -10.14 -9.06
C GLU A 90 9.98 -10.06 -7.60
N VAL A 91 9.15 -9.42 -6.77
CA VAL A 91 9.35 -9.40 -5.32
C VAL A 91 8.64 -10.64 -4.78
N LYS A 92 9.41 -11.68 -4.49
CA LYS A 92 8.85 -13.00 -4.22
C LYS A 92 8.22 -13.15 -2.85
N LYS A 93 8.54 -12.25 -1.91
CA LYS A 93 7.97 -12.27 -0.57
C LYS A 93 8.12 -10.88 0.03
N PRO A 94 7.30 -10.55 1.05
CA PRO A 94 7.37 -9.20 1.63
C PRO A 94 8.76 -8.81 2.13
N LYS A 95 9.50 -9.73 2.75
CA LYS A 95 10.82 -9.40 3.29
C LYS A 95 11.86 -9.08 2.22
N ALA A 96 11.56 -9.39 0.96
CA ALA A 96 12.46 -8.99 -0.12
C ALA A 96 12.51 -7.47 -0.27
N LEU A 97 11.53 -6.75 0.27
CA LEU A 97 11.55 -5.28 0.31
C LEU A 97 12.41 -4.74 1.44
N GLY A 98 12.89 -5.61 2.31
CA GLY A 98 13.71 -5.24 3.46
C GLY A 98 13.11 -5.77 4.74
N ASP A 99 13.94 -5.82 5.78
CA ASP A 99 13.48 -6.22 7.10
C ASP A 99 12.84 -5.01 7.77
N ILE A 100 11.62 -4.71 7.35
CA ILE A 100 10.91 -3.50 7.73
C ILE A 100 9.68 -3.88 8.54
N ARG A 101 9.47 -3.17 9.66
CA ARG A 101 8.30 -3.41 10.50
C ARG A 101 7.02 -3.13 9.71
N GLY A 102 6.13 -4.11 9.68
CA GLY A 102 4.87 -3.97 8.97
C GLY A 102 4.95 -4.23 7.48
N VAL A 103 6.07 -4.77 6.99
CA VAL A 103 6.26 -4.99 5.56
C VAL A 103 5.22 -5.93 4.97
N SER A 104 4.65 -6.82 5.79
CA SER A 104 3.61 -7.72 5.30
C SER A 104 2.35 -6.99 4.85
N TYR A 105 2.13 -5.77 5.36
CA TYR A 105 1.01 -4.92 4.94
C TYR A 105 1.41 -3.98 3.81
N ILE A 106 2.67 -3.59 3.77
CA ILE A 106 3.17 -2.68 2.74
C ILE A 106 3.24 -3.39 1.39
N TYR A 107 3.64 -4.66 1.39
CA TYR A 107 3.82 -5.45 0.18
C TYR A 107 2.57 -5.46 -0.72
N PRO A 108 1.37 -5.81 -0.20
CA PRO A 108 0.18 -5.77 -1.06
C PRO A 108 -0.22 -4.36 -1.48
N ILE A 109 0.09 -3.35 -0.67
CA ILE A 109 -0.21 -1.98 -1.04
C ILE A 109 0.63 -1.56 -2.25
N LEU A 110 1.95 -1.81 -2.21
CA LEU A 110 2.81 -1.47 -3.34
C LEU A 110 2.43 -2.26 -4.59
N TRP A 111 2.04 -3.51 -4.43
CA TRP A 111 1.58 -4.30 -5.56
C TRP A 111 0.31 -3.71 -6.17
N ARG A 112 -0.65 -3.32 -5.35
CA ARG A 112 -1.90 -2.74 -5.85
C ARG A 112 -1.65 -1.45 -6.61
N PHE A 113 -0.64 -0.68 -6.18
CA PHE A 113 -0.28 0.56 -6.87
C PHE A 113 0.53 0.30 -8.16
N GLY A 114 0.85 -0.96 -8.44
CA GLY A 114 1.59 -1.29 -9.65
C GLY A 114 3.08 -1.00 -9.58
N LEU A 115 3.61 -0.88 -8.38
CA LEU A 115 5.02 -0.53 -8.18
C LEU A 115 5.94 -1.75 -8.12
N ILE A 116 5.39 -2.93 -7.85
CA ILE A 116 6.16 -4.16 -7.80
C ILE A 116 5.39 -5.25 -8.53
N ARG A 117 6.13 -6.25 -9.01
CA ARG A 117 5.55 -7.45 -9.57
C ARG A 117 5.73 -8.57 -8.55
N VAL A 118 4.76 -9.47 -8.49
CA VAL A 118 4.78 -10.56 -7.52
C VAL A 118 4.49 -11.87 -8.25
N PRO A 119 4.87 -13.01 -7.66
CA PRO A 119 4.53 -14.32 -8.26
C PRO A 119 3.02 -14.50 -8.38
N GLU A 120 2.61 -15.22 -9.41
CA GLU A 120 1.19 -15.42 -9.69
C GLU A 120 0.46 -16.08 -8.52
N ALA A 121 1.12 -17.03 -7.86
CA ALA A 121 0.50 -17.73 -6.73
C ALA A 121 0.18 -16.77 -5.59
N ILE A 122 1.05 -15.77 -5.36
CA ILE A 122 0.80 -14.75 -4.32
C ILE A 122 -0.26 -13.77 -4.78
N GLU A 123 -0.20 -13.39 -6.04
CA GLU A 123 -1.18 -12.47 -6.62
C GLU A 123 -2.61 -13.00 -6.43
N LYS A 124 -2.80 -14.29 -6.62
CA LYS A 124 -4.11 -14.89 -6.42
C LYS A 124 -4.60 -14.74 -4.99
N LYS A 125 -3.70 -14.81 -4.02
CA LYS A 125 -4.06 -14.67 -2.61
C LYS A 125 -4.38 -13.24 -2.23
N MET A 126 -3.71 -12.28 -2.88
CA MET A 126 -3.92 -10.86 -2.58
C MET A 126 -5.13 -10.29 -3.32
N GLY A 127 -5.70 -11.05 -4.24
CA GLY A 127 -6.81 -10.58 -5.04
C GLY A 127 -6.33 -10.02 -6.36
N LYS A 128 -6.83 -10.58 -7.45
CA LYS A 128 -6.35 -10.22 -8.77
C LYS A 128 -6.73 -8.81 -9.14
N GLN A 129 -5.77 -8.04 -9.62
CA GLN A 129 -6.01 -6.70 -10.14
C GLN A 129 -6.76 -6.76 -11.47
N ARG A 130 -7.58 -5.74 -11.71
CA ARG A 130 -8.28 -5.62 -12.97
C ARG A 130 -7.96 -4.36 -13.70
#